data_da28ea0129144c425ded426700cb8170
#
_entry.id   da28ea0129144c425ded426700cb8170
#
_cell.length_a   1.000
_cell.length_b   1.000
_cell.length_c   1.000
_cell.angle_alpha   90.00
_cell.angle_beta   90.00
_cell.angle_gamma   90.00
#
_symmetry.space_group_name_H-M   'P 1'
#
loop_
_entity.id
_entity.type
_entity.pdbx_description
1 polymer ?
#
loop_
_entity_poly.entity_id
_entity_poly.type
_entity_poly.pdbx_seq_one_letter_code
_entity_poly.pdbx_strand_id
1 'polypeptide(L)'
;MHAVELQWVTYAYPEGDEPVFTDLSLRLPSGVAAFVGQNGTGKSTLMLLASGIALPDAGTVLLQGIDTRDLRDLHERQRFVSLIHQNMEFETEEPIGDLLAQVYLSGYHEEHSEEFVRELVRVFDLQEVLLKRTQEVSKGELQRTLLAFCLLYGSRMLMMDEPVFAMEDHQKRTAMGFLHEYVRSEELTWYYSAHELDLSEQYSDQVVLFRPDEDPLIGPTAKVHTRDQLERAYEAPYDTLKQREELYRQTLPGMR
;
A
#
# COMPACT_ATOMS: atom_id res chain seq x y z
N MET A 1 -15.70 -7.91 9.68
CA MET A 1 -16.31 -6.73 9.01
C MET A 1 -15.56 -6.53 7.71
N HIS A 2 -16.20 -6.01 6.67
CA HIS A 2 -15.49 -5.69 5.40
C HIS A 2 -15.18 -4.20 5.41
N ALA A 3 -13.94 -3.86 5.06
CA ALA A 3 -13.51 -2.47 5.05
C ALA A 3 -13.80 -1.79 3.70
N VAL A 4 -13.76 -2.57 2.61
CA VAL A 4 -14.12 -2.13 1.26
C VAL A 4 -15.03 -3.18 0.60
N GLU A 5 -16.04 -2.72 -0.13
CA GLU A 5 -16.92 -3.57 -0.91
C GLU A 5 -17.07 -3.02 -2.33
N LEU A 6 -16.83 -3.86 -3.32
CA LEU A 6 -17.09 -3.58 -4.72
C LEU A 6 -18.34 -4.35 -5.16
N GLN A 7 -19.25 -3.67 -5.87
CA GLN A 7 -20.53 -4.22 -6.32
C GLN A 7 -20.67 -3.96 -7.82
N TRP A 8 -20.48 -5.00 -8.64
CA TRP A 8 -20.62 -4.97 -10.11
C TRP A 8 -19.75 -3.87 -10.75
N VAL A 9 -18.52 -3.72 -10.26
CA VAL A 9 -17.61 -2.65 -10.68
C VAL A 9 -17.01 -2.95 -12.05
N THR A 10 -17.22 -2.02 -12.98
CA THR A 10 -16.51 -1.96 -14.25
C THR A 10 -15.65 -0.69 -14.24
N TYR A 11 -14.40 -0.81 -14.66
CA TYR A 11 -13.48 0.32 -14.73
C TYR A 11 -12.45 0.13 -15.85
N ALA A 12 -12.29 1.18 -16.67
CA ALA A 12 -11.22 1.34 -17.64
C ALA A 12 -10.46 2.64 -17.41
N TYR A 13 -9.18 2.66 -17.72
CA TYR A 13 -8.44 3.93 -17.76
C TYR A 13 -8.88 4.77 -18.96
N PRO A 14 -8.90 6.11 -18.86
CA PRO A 14 -9.36 6.99 -19.95
C PRO A 14 -8.63 6.80 -21.29
N GLU A 15 -7.38 6.34 -21.25
CA GLU A 15 -6.53 6.08 -22.41
C GLU A 15 -6.41 4.57 -22.73
N GLY A 16 -7.15 3.72 -22.02
CA GLY A 16 -7.12 2.27 -22.18
C GLY A 16 -8.22 1.77 -23.13
N ASP A 17 -7.88 0.85 -24.02
CA ASP A 17 -8.85 0.26 -24.96
C ASP A 17 -9.74 -0.81 -24.28
N GLU A 18 -9.28 -1.42 -23.19
CA GLU A 18 -9.98 -2.50 -22.50
C GLU A 18 -10.18 -2.20 -21.00
N PRO A 19 -11.30 -2.63 -20.41
CA PRO A 19 -11.51 -2.47 -18.98
C PRO A 19 -10.56 -3.34 -18.17
N VAL A 20 -10.04 -2.77 -17.05
CA VAL A 20 -9.23 -3.53 -16.08
C VAL A 20 -10.12 -4.47 -15.27
N PHE A 21 -11.35 -4.03 -14.98
CA PHE A 21 -12.36 -4.84 -14.31
C PHE A 21 -13.69 -4.74 -15.04
N THR A 22 -14.38 -5.86 -15.15
CA THR A 22 -15.74 -5.97 -15.73
C THR A 22 -16.62 -6.70 -14.72
N ASP A 23 -17.67 -6.03 -14.24
CA ASP A 23 -18.67 -6.56 -13.30
C ASP A 23 -18.07 -7.17 -12.01
N LEU A 24 -16.88 -6.69 -11.59
CA LEU A 24 -16.17 -7.20 -10.41
C LEU A 24 -16.98 -6.97 -9.14
N SER A 25 -17.24 -8.04 -8.41
CA SER A 25 -17.87 -7.98 -7.09
C SER A 25 -16.98 -8.69 -6.07
N LEU A 26 -16.49 -7.95 -5.07
CA LEU A 26 -15.65 -8.51 -4.00
C LEU A 26 -15.77 -7.71 -2.71
N ARG A 27 -15.31 -8.31 -1.61
CA ARG A 27 -15.25 -7.70 -0.30
C ARG A 27 -13.87 -7.87 0.29
N LEU A 28 -13.21 -6.74 0.53
CA LEU A 28 -11.89 -6.75 1.18
C LEU A 28 -12.06 -6.78 2.70
N PRO A 29 -11.34 -7.67 3.39
CA PRO A 29 -11.42 -7.83 4.84
C PRO A 29 -10.81 -6.62 5.56
N SER A 30 -11.23 -6.34 6.80
CA SER A 30 -10.48 -5.48 7.71
C SER A 30 -9.20 -6.17 8.18
N GLY A 31 -8.23 -5.39 8.69
CA GLY A 31 -6.92 -5.86 9.13
C GLY A 31 -5.88 -5.80 8.02
N VAL A 32 -4.89 -6.67 8.05
CA VAL A 32 -3.75 -6.61 7.14
C VAL A 32 -3.93 -7.57 5.97
N ALA A 33 -3.96 -7.04 4.75
CA ALA A 33 -4.05 -7.85 3.54
C ALA A 33 -2.99 -7.48 2.50
N ALA A 34 -2.26 -8.48 2.01
CA ALA A 34 -1.31 -8.32 0.91
C ALA A 34 -2.00 -8.55 -0.44
N PHE A 35 -1.76 -7.66 -1.40
CA PHE A 35 -2.18 -7.80 -2.80
C PHE A 35 -1.03 -8.46 -3.57
N VAL A 36 -1.24 -9.68 -4.03
CA VAL A 36 -0.23 -10.54 -4.65
C VAL A 36 -0.67 -10.92 -6.05
N GLY A 37 0.25 -10.95 -7.01
CA GLY A 37 -0.01 -11.32 -8.41
C GLY A 37 0.90 -10.58 -9.39
N GLN A 38 0.83 -10.94 -10.66
CA GLN A 38 1.65 -10.35 -11.72
C GLN A 38 1.39 -8.85 -11.88
N ASN A 39 2.33 -8.16 -12.56
CA ASN A 39 2.11 -6.78 -12.99
C ASN A 39 1.00 -6.74 -14.03
N GLY A 40 0.20 -5.66 -14.00
CA GLY A 40 -0.93 -5.49 -14.92
C GLY A 40 -2.22 -6.23 -14.55
N THR A 41 -2.26 -7.01 -13.46
CA THR A 41 -3.46 -7.74 -13.04
C THR A 41 -4.49 -6.90 -12.27
N GLY A 42 -4.27 -5.59 -12.12
CA GLY A 42 -5.23 -4.68 -11.50
C GLY A 42 -5.01 -4.36 -10.02
N LYS A 43 -3.90 -4.76 -9.39
CA LYS A 43 -3.60 -4.47 -7.96
C LYS A 43 -3.68 -2.98 -7.64
N SER A 44 -2.91 -2.16 -8.36
CA SER A 44 -2.89 -0.69 -8.19
C SER A 44 -4.24 -0.07 -8.51
N THR A 45 -4.92 -0.57 -9.56
CA THR A 45 -6.26 -0.11 -9.94
C THR A 45 -7.28 -0.38 -8.85
N LEU A 46 -7.22 -1.57 -8.22
CA LEU A 46 -8.09 -1.88 -7.09
C LEU A 46 -7.85 -0.93 -5.90
N MET A 47 -6.59 -0.58 -5.60
CA MET A 47 -6.26 0.39 -4.56
C MET A 47 -6.79 1.79 -4.89
N LEU A 48 -6.68 2.24 -6.15
CA LEU A 48 -7.21 3.53 -6.59
C LEU A 48 -8.73 3.60 -6.46
N LEU A 49 -9.45 2.54 -6.85
CA LEU A 49 -10.89 2.44 -6.70
C LEU A 49 -11.31 2.37 -5.22
N ALA A 50 -10.64 1.51 -4.44
CA ALA A 50 -10.92 1.32 -3.02
C ALA A 50 -10.66 2.58 -2.20
N SER A 51 -9.69 3.41 -2.59
CA SER A 51 -9.41 4.70 -1.95
C SER A 51 -10.31 5.85 -2.43
N GLY A 52 -11.12 5.64 -3.46
CA GLY A 52 -11.96 6.68 -4.06
C GLY A 52 -11.18 7.74 -4.86
N ILE A 53 -9.92 7.47 -5.20
CA ILE A 53 -9.14 8.32 -6.13
C ILE A 53 -9.61 8.10 -7.56
N ALA A 54 -9.81 6.85 -7.96
CA ALA A 54 -10.53 6.51 -9.18
C ALA A 54 -11.98 6.17 -8.85
N LEU A 55 -12.90 6.58 -9.72
CA LEU A 55 -14.31 6.22 -9.61
C LEU A 55 -14.66 5.18 -10.68
N PRO A 56 -15.50 4.19 -10.37
CA PRO A 56 -15.89 3.18 -11.34
C PRO A 56 -16.77 3.78 -12.44
N ASP A 57 -16.65 3.27 -13.68
CA ASP A 57 -17.51 3.60 -14.81
C ASP A 57 -18.93 3.05 -14.60
N ALA A 58 -19.03 1.86 -13.98
CA ALA A 58 -20.29 1.24 -13.57
C ALA A 58 -20.10 0.52 -12.22
N GLY A 59 -21.21 0.24 -11.54
CA GLY A 59 -21.21 -0.38 -10.22
C GLY A 59 -20.96 0.60 -9.10
N THR A 60 -20.62 0.09 -7.92
CA THR A 60 -20.43 0.89 -6.70
C THR A 60 -19.24 0.38 -5.90
N VAL A 61 -18.44 1.31 -5.38
CA VAL A 61 -17.37 1.02 -4.42
C VAL A 61 -17.73 1.65 -3.08
N LEU A 62 -17.84 0.83 -2.05
CA LEU A 62 -18.13 1.28 -0.68
C LEU A 62 -16.85 1.20 0.16
N LEU A 63 -16.43 2.33 0.71
CA LEU A 63 -15.36 2.45 1.70
C LEU A 63 -16.01 2.59 3.09
N GLN A 64 -15.86 1.59 3.94
CA GLN A 64 -16.52 1.52 5.25
C GLN A 64 -18.05 1.77 5.18
N GLY A 65 -18.69 1.33 4.10
CA GLY A 65 -20.12 1.49 3.88
C GLY A 65 -20.55 2.81 3.22
N ILE A 66 -19.62 3.71 2.93
CA ILE A 66 -19.88 4.99 2.24
C ILE A 66 -19.48 4.83 0.78
N ASP A 67 -20.35 5.22 -0.16
CA ASP A 67 -20.03 5.24 -1.59
C ASP A 67 -18.87 6.21 -1.85
N THR A 68 -17.82 5.73 -2.53
CA THR A 68 -16.64 6.58 -2.83
C THR A 68 -16.99 7.83 -3.64
N ARG A 69 -18.10 7.82 -4.39
CA ARG A 69 -18.62 9.00 -5.09
C ARG A 69 -19.12 10.10 -4.16
N ASP A 70 -19.47 9.77 -2.93
CA ASP A 70 -19.89 10.74 -1.91
C ASP A 70 -18.70 11.34 -1.16
N LEU A 71 -17.53 10.70 -1.18
CA LEU A 71 -16.28 11.16 -0.58
C LEU A 71 -15.48 12.08 -1.54
N ARG A 72 -16.14 13.12 -2.06
CA ARG A 72 -15.53 14.05 -3.03
C ARG A 72 -14.57 15.05 -2.37
N ASP A 73 -14.83 15.41 -1.14
CA ASP A 73 -13.94 16.26 -0.37
C ASP A 73 -12.66 15.49 -0.02
N LEU A 74 -11.51 16.11 -0.34
CA LEU A 74 -10.21 15.49 -0.12
C LEU A 74 -9.98 15.18 1.37
N HIS A 75 -10.32 16.12 2.26
CA HIS A 75 -10.12 15.94 3.69
C HIS A 75 -11.03 14.85 4.26
N GLU A 76 -12.30 14.80 3.86
CA GLU A 76 -13.20 13.73 4.28
C GLU A 76 -12.66 12.36 3.85
N ARG A 77 -12.22 12.22 2.59
CA ARG A 77 -11.64 10.99 2.08
C ARG A 77 -10.36 10.60 2.80
N GLN A 78 -9.47 11.55 3.04
CA GLN A 78 -8.19 11.33 3.70
C GLN A 78 -8.34 10.92 5.18
N ARG A 79 -9.46 11.24 5.82
CA ARG A 79 -9.79 10.71 7.15
C ARG A 79 -9.99 9.20 7.13
N PHE A 80 -10.52 8.66 6.03
CA PHE A 80 -10.76 7.23 5.88
C PHE A 80 -9.53 6.50 5.37
N VAL A 81 -8.81 7.06 4.41
CA VAL A 81 -7.76 6.36 3.70
C VAL A 81 -6.59 7.25 3.30
N SER A 82 -5.38 6.80 3.62
CA SER A 82 -4.13 7.28 3.02
C SER A 82 -3.66 6.31 1.95
N LEU A 83 -3.27 6.83 0.79
CA LEU A 83 -2.73 6.03 -0.29
C LEU A 83 -1.31 6.48 -0.64
N ILE A 84 -0.36 5.56 -0.59
CA ILE A 84 0.95 5.67 -1.25
C ILE A 84 0.89 4.83 -2.51
N HIS A 85 0.98 5.46 -3.68
CA HIS A 85 1.05 4.72 -4.94
C HIS A 85 2.50 4.64 -5.44
N GLN A 86 2.76 3.68 -6.31
CA GLN A 86 4.08 3.40 -6.85
C GLN A 86 4.71 4.66 -7.50
N ASN A 87 6.00 4.88 -7.23
CA ASN A 87 6.78 6.01 -7.76
C ASN A 87 6.19 7.40 -7.43
N MET A 88 5.53 7.53 -6.26
CA MET A 88 5.07 8.83 -5.80
C MET A 88 6.26 9.75 -5.53
N GLU A 89 6.35 10.84 -6.31
CA GLU A 89 7.38 11.87 -6.19
C GLU A 89 6.71 13.24 -6.17
N PHE A 90 7.23 14.14 -5.38
CA PHE A 90 6.78 15.54 -5.32
C PHE A 90 7.91 16.44 -4.81
N GLU A 91 7.88 17.70 -5.20
CA GLU A 91 8.85 18.71 -4.78
C GLU A 91 8.25 19.61 -3.71
N THR A 92 9.05 20.01 -2.73
CA THR A 92 8.64 20.86 -1.63
C THR A 92 9.61 22.03 -1.44
N GLU A 93 9.11 23.14 -0.87
CA GLU A 93 9.94 24.25 -0.44
C GLU A 93 10.45 24.03 1.00
N GLU A 94 9.67 23.36 1.83
CA GLU A 94 9.98 23.08 3.21
C GLU A 94 10.85 21.84 3.38
N PRO A 95 11.71 21.79 4.41
CA PRO A 95 12.44 20.60 4.79
C PRO A 95 11.52 19.47 5.28
N ILE A 96 11.97 18.22 5.11
CA ILE A 96 11.22 17.02 5.51
C ILE A 96 10.82 17.06 6.99
N GLY A 97 11.69 17.56 7.87
CA GLY A 97 11.38 17.65 9.30
C GLY A 97 10.18 18.56 9.60
N ASP A 98 10.09 19.70 8.92
CA ASP A 98 8.96 20.62 9.04
C ASP A 98 7.68 20.01 8.48
N LEU A 99 7.79 19.30 7.35
CA LEU A 99 6.67 18.59 6.74
C LEU A 99 6.13 17.46 7.64
N LEU A 100 7.00 16.68 8.32
CA LEU A 100 6.57 15.67 9.27
C LEU A 100 5.72 16.27 10.39
N ALA A 101 6.17 17.40 10.96
CA ALA A 101 5.40 18.11 11.98
C ALA A 101 4.08 18.65 11.43
N GLN A 102 4.10 19.25 10.24
CA GLN A 102 2.91 19.83 9.61
C GLN A 102 1.86 18.78 9.25
N VAL A 103 2.29 17.63 8.67
CA VAL A 103 1.41 16.51 8.36
C VAL A 103 0.76 15.96 9.63
N TYR A 104 1.53 15.82 10.72
CA TYR A 104 1.01 15.34 11.99
C TYR A 104 -0.04 16.28 12.60
N LEU A 105 0.25 17.59 12.62
CA LEU A 105 -0.68 18.61 13.14
C LEU A 105 -1.96 18.75 12.30
N SER A 106 -1.88 18.45 11.00
CA SER A 106 -3.02 18.51 10.08
C SER A 106 -3.77 17.17 9.98
N GLY A 107 -3.26 16.13 10.62
CA GLY A 107 -3.80 14.78 10.56
C GLY A 107 -4.99 14.53 11.49
N TYR A 108 -5.39 13.26 11.61
CA TYR A 108 -6.60 12.83 12.31
C TYR A 108 -6.33 12.07 13.62
N HIS A 109 -5.13 12.17 14.17
CA HIS A 109 -4.83 11.63 15.50
C HIS A 109 -5.63 12.37 16.58
N GLU A 110 -6.17 11.63 17.53
CA GLU A 110 -6.91 12.23 18.68
C GLU A 110 -5.95 12.97 19.62
N GLU A 111 -4.75 12.44 19.79
CA GLU A 111 -3.69 13.03 20.60
C GLU A 111 -2.41 13.18 19.77
N HIS A 112 -1.73 14.32 19.94
CA HIS A 112 -0.43 14.55 19.30
C HIS A 112 0.70 14.32 20.28
N SER A 113 1.63 13.43 19.92
CA SER A 113 2.82 13.10 20.71
C SER A 113 4.09 13.36 19.90
N GLU A 114 4.95 14.25 20.40
CA GLU A 114 6.29 14.42 19.79
C GLU A 114 7.12 13.14 19.83
N GLU A 115 6.85 12.24 20.79
CA GLU A 115 7.53 10.95 20.88
C GLU A 115 7.20 10.07 19.68
N PHE A 116 5.95 10.10 19.18
CA PHE A 116 5.56 9.35 17.99
C PHE A 116 6.32 9.82 16.74
N VAL A 117 6.46 11.13 16.55
CA VAL A 117 7.29 11.66 15.46
C VAL A 117 8.74 11.21 15.59
N ARG A 118 9.32 11.30 16.80
CA ARG A 118 10.70 10.84 17.04
C ARG A 118 10.87 9.33 16.82
N GLU A 119 9.87 8.55 17.17
CA GLU A 119 9.86 7.12 16.90
C GLU A 119 9.88 6.81 15.39
N LEU A 120 9.02 7.45 14.61
CA LEU A 120 8.98 7.26 13.15
C LEU A 120 10.30 7.71 12.49
N VAL A 121 10.86 8.84 12.92
CA VAL A 121 12.18 9.30 12.45
C VAL A 121 13.26 8.24 12.69
N ARG A 122 13.24 7.58 13.84
CA ARG A 122 14.20 6.52 14.19
C ARG A 122 13.93 5.23 13.41
N VAL A 123 12.69 4.77 13.38
CA VAL A 123 12.30 3.50 12.72
C VAL A 123 12.57 3.55 11.21
N PHE A 124 12.25 4.67 10.58
CA PHE A 124 12.44 4.86 9.15
C PHE A 124 13.80 5.48 8.79
N ASP A 125 14.70 5.64 9.77
CA ASP A 125 16.07 6.15 9.55
C ASP A 125 16.08 7.49 8.77
N LEU A 126 15.36 8.48 9.30
CA LEU A 126 15.15 9.78 8.66
C LEU A 126 16.03 10.91 9.23
N GLN A 127 16.89 10.64 10.21
CA GLN A 127 17.68 11.67 10.92
C GLN A 127 18.48 12.56 9.98
N GLU A 128 19.11 11.96 8.97
CA GLU A 128 19.98 12.67 8.04
C GLU A 128 19.24 13.45 6.94
N VAL A 129 17.93 13.20 6.79
CA VAL A 129 17.11 13.86 5.76
C VAL A 129 16.21 14.95 6.30
N LEU A 130 16.13 15.15 7.62
CA LEU A 130 15.21 16.12 8.23
C LEU A 130 15.39 17.56 7.74
N LEU A 131 16.63 17.94 7.38
CA LEU A 131 16.97 19.28 6.87
C LEU A 131 16.95 19.36 5.33
N LYS A 132 16.73 18.24 4.64
CA LYS A 132 16.64 18.16 3.19
C LYS A 132 15.20 18.37 2.72
N ARG A 133 15.04 18.82 1.47
CA ARG A 133 13.76 18.83 0.76
C ARG A 133 13.52 17.49 0.07
N THR A 134 12.29 17.22 -0.35
CA THR A 134 11.95 15.94 -0.98
C THR A 134 12.71 15.65 -2.27
N GLN A 135 13.04 16.68 -3.07
CA GLN A 135 13.84 16.56 -4.28
C GLN A 135 15.35 16.37 -4.05
N GLU A 136 15.82 16.49 -2.82
CA GLU A 136 17.23 16.38 -2.44
C GLU A 136 17.59 15.01 -1.86
N VAL A 137 16.60 14.12 -1.74
CA VAL A 137 16.78 12.79 -1.15
C VAL A 137 16.74 11.68 -2.21
N SER A 138 17.33 10.53 -1.89
CA SER A 138 17.24 9.34 -2.73
C SER A 138 15.82 8.78 -2.74
N LYS A 139 15.51 7.93 -3.73
CA LYS A 139 14.20 7.24 -3.81
C LYS A 139 13.87 6.45 -2.55
N GLY A 140 14.84 5.75 -1.97
CA GLY A 140 14.65 5.00 -0.74
C GLY A 140 14.40 5.90 0.48
N GLU A 141 15.12 7.04 0.60
CA GLU A 141 14.86 8.04 1.63
C GLU A 141 13.48 8.66 1.49
N LEU A 142 13.06 9.01 0.24
CA LEU A 142 11.72 9.54 -0.01
C LEU A 142 10.65 8.51 0.34
N GLN A 143 10.84 7.26 -0.02
CA GLN A 143 9.88 6.21 0.28
C GLN A 143 9.70 6.00 1.78
N ARG A 144 10.81 5.99 2.56
CA ARG A 144 10.74 5.95 4.03
C ARG A 144 10.03 7.18 4.61
N THR A 145 10.25 8.35 4.03
CA THR A 145 9.56 9.59 4.40
C THR A 145 8.05 9.50 4.13
N LEU A 146 7.65 8.96 2.98
CA LEU A 146 6.23 8.73 2.65
C LEU A 146 5.54 7.78 3.63
N LEU A 147 6.23 6.73 4.09
CA LEU A 147 5.69 5.85 5.13
C LEU A 147 5.43 6.62 6.43
N ALA A 148 6.38 7.46 6.85
CA ALA A 148 6.20 8.31 8.03
C ALA A 148 5.02 9.27 7.85
N PHE A 149 4.88 9.95 6.71
CA PHE A 149 3.74 10.81 6.42
C PHE A 149 2.42 10.06 6.50
N CYS A 150 2.35 8.86 5.92
CA CYS A 150 1.14 8.05 5.92
C CYS A 150 0.66 7.70 7.34
N LEU A 151 1.60 7.37 8.24
CA LEU A 151 1.28 7.09 9.64
C LEU A 151 0.94 8.36 10.43
N LEU A 152 1.72 9.44 10.23
CA LEU A 152 1.48 10.72 10.89
C LEU A 152 0.14 11.37 10.49
N TYR A 153 -0.37 11.05 9.31
CA TYR A 153 -1.65 11.57 8.88
C TYR A 153 -2.85 10.98 9.64
N GLY A 154 -2.73 9.76 10.18
CA GLY A 154 -3.72 9.17 11.08
C GLY A 154 -5.01 8.71 10.41
N SER A 155 -4.98 8.29 9.14
CA SER A 155 -6.13 7.70 8.46
C SER A 155 -6.48 6.32 9.03
N ARG A 156 -7.76 5.95 8.99
CA ARG A 156 -8.25 4.66 9.49
C ARG A 156 -7.81 3.46 8.63
N MET A 157 -7.43 3.71 7.40
CA MET A 157 -6.98 2.71 6.44
C MET A 157 -5.73 3.20 5.72
N LEU A 158 -4.77 2.33 5.60
CA LEU A 158 -3.53 2.56 4.86
C LEU A 158 -3.55 1.69 3.60
N MET A 159 -3.31 2.30 2.45
CA MET A 159 -3.12 1.60 1.18
C MET A 159 -1.75 1.96 0.62
N MET A 160 -0.94 0.96 0.32
CA MET A 160 0.44 1.17 -0.07
C MET A 160 0.83 0.27 -1.24
N ASP A 161 1.06 0.88 -2.39
CA ASP A 161 1.52 0.15 -3.57
C ASP A 161 3.05 0.09 -3.56
N GLU A 162 3.60 -1.10 -3.32
CA GLU A 162 5.03 -1.38 -3.19
C GLU A 162 5.76 -0.51 -2.15
N PRO A 163 5.31 -0.50 -0.89
CA PRO A 163 5.76 0.47 0.12
C PRO A 163 7.25 0.43 0.43
N VAL A 164 7.94 -0.67 0.13
CA VAL A 164 9.35 -0.87 0.50
C VAL A 164 10.27 -1.19 -0.68
N PHE A 165 9.80 -1.00 -1.92
CA PHE A 165 10.53 -1.41 -3.13
C PHE A 165 11.96 -0.84 -3.22
N ALA A 166 12.17 0.43 -2.89
CA ALA A 166 13.47 1.12 -3.03
C ALA A 166 14.35 1.03 -1.76
N MET A 167 14.05 0.13 -0.82
CA MET A 167 14.77 -0.02 0.44
C MET A 167 15.72 -1.22 0.44
N GLU A 168 16.75 -1.18 1.28
CA GLU A 168 17.60 -2.32 1.58
C GLU A 168 16.84 -3.37 2.41
N ASP A 169 17.24 -4.65 2.33
CA ASP A 169 16.50 -5.77 2.93
C ASP A 169 16.23 -5.59 4.44
N HIS A 170 17.23 -5.10 5.21
CA HIS A 170 17.02 -4.83 6.63
C HIS A 170 16.04 -3.70 6.89
N GLN A 171 16.06 -2.64 6.08
CA GLN A 171 15.12 -1.51 6.16
C GLN A 171 13.70 -1.97 5.82
N LYS A 172 13.53 -2.80 4.77
CA LYS A 172 12.25 -3.40 4.42
C LYS A 172 11.63 -4.15 5.60
N ARG A 173 12.41 -5.04 6.23
CA ARG A 173 11.93 -5.85 7.36
C ARG A 173 11.59 -4.99 8.58
N THR A 174 12.40 -3.99 8.87
CA THR A 174 12.14 -3.04 9.96
C THR A 174 10.85 -2.25 9.71
N ALA A 175 10.69 -1.69 8.50
CA ALA A 175 9.52 -0.91 8.12
C ALA A 175 8.24 -1.78 8.12
N MET A 176 8.27 -2.95 7.48
CA MET A 176 7.13 -3.86 7.43
C MET A 176 6.74 -4.39 8.81
N GLY A 177 7.72 -4.74 9.64
CA GLY A 177 7.48 -5.18 11.02
C GLY A 177 6.81 -4.10 11.85
N PHE A 178 7.33 -2.87 11.80
CA PHE A 178 6.73 -1.74 12.50
C PHE A 178 5.31 -1.43 12.02
N LEU A 179 5.10 -1.37 10.70
CA LEU A 179 3.77 -1.15 10.10
C LEU A 179 2.77 -2.22 10.56
N HIS A 180 3.19 -3.48 10.53
CA HIS A 180 2.33 -4.59 10.93
C HIS A 180 1.93 -4.51 12.41
N GLU A 181 2.88 -4.21 13.31
CA GLU A 181 2.60 -4.05 14.74
C GLU A 181 1.73 -2.82 15.02
N TYR A 182 2.06 -1.67 14.41
CA TYR A 182 1.31 -0.43 14.56
C TYR A 182 -0.15 -0.57 14.10
N VAL A 183 -0.36 -1.13 12.91
CA VAL A 183 -1.72 -1.33 12.36
C VAL A 183 -2.56 -2.23 13.26
N ARG A 184 -1.95 -3.24 13.89
CA ARG A 184 -2.65 -4.15 14.81
C ARG A 184 -2.93 -3.50 16.17
N SER A 185 -2.01 -2.71 16.72
CA SER A 185 -2.22 -2.00 17.98
C SER A 185 -3.29 -0.93 17.89
N GLU A 186 -3.38 -0.24 16.75
CA GLU A 186 -4.36 0.82 16.48
C GLU A 186 -5.64 0.31 15.81
N GLU A 187 -5.80 -1.00 15.64
CA GLU A 187 -6.97 -1.65 14.98
C GLU A 187 -7.27 -1.07 13.59
N LEU A 188 -6.23 -0.67 12.84
CA LEU A 188 -6.35 -0.11 11.50
C LEU A 188 -6.52 -1.21 10.45
N THR A 189 -6.84 -0.79 9.23
CA THR A 189 -6.79 -1.65 8.05
C THR A 189 -5.61 -1.25 7.19
N TRP A 190 -4.83 -2.23 6.73
CA TRP A 190 -3.69 -1.99 5.86
C TRP A 190 -3.69 -2.94 4.66
N TYR A 191 -3.78 -2.36 3.45
CA TYR A 191 -3.61 -3.09 2.21
C TYR A 191 -2.30 -2.65 1.57
N TYR A 192 -1.50 -3.61 1.16
CA TYR A 192 -0.26 -3.31 0.46
C TYR A 192 -0.01 -4.32 -0.66
N SER A 193 0.65 -3.88 -1.72
CA SER A 193 1.22 -4.78 -2.71
C SER A 193 2.70 -5.03 -2.40
N ALA A 194 3.19 -6.20 -2.71
CA ALA A 194 4.60 -6.54 -2.60
C ALA A 194 4.99 -7.51 -3.72
N HIS A 195 6.16 -7.27 -4.32
CA HIS A 195 6.76 -8.22 -5.26
C HIS A 195 7.43 -9.38 -4.54
N GLU A 196 7.88 -9.16 -3.29
CA GLU A 196 8.54 -10.16 -2.48
C GLU A 196 7.51 -11.02 -1.77
N LEU A 197 7.43 -12.29 -2.18
CA LEU A 197 6.48 -13.26 -1.63
C LEU A 197 6.71 -13.50 -0.14
N ASP A 198 7.97 -13.47 0.32
CA ASP A 198 8.30 -13.62 1.73
C ASP A 198 7.69 -12.50 2.60
N LEU A 199 7.69 -11.25 2.11
CA LEU A 199 7.10 -10.12 2.85
C LEU A 199 5.58 -10.25 2.91
N SER A 200 4.94 -10.66 1.81
CA SER A 200 3.50 -10.89 1.80
C SER A 200 3.09 -12.07 2.68
N GLU A 201 3.88 -13.14 2.74
CA GLU A 201 3.64 -14.27 3.62
C GLU A 201 3.81 -13.89 5.11
N GLN A 202 4.86 -13.15 5.44
CA GLN A 202 5.24 -12.85 6.82
C GLN A 202 4.37 -11.76 7.47
N TYR A 203 3.96 -10.73 6.71
CA TYR A 203 3.34 -9.52 7.23
C TYR A 203 1.87 -9.33 6.83
N SER A 204 1.16 -10.39 6.41
CA SER A 204 -0.27 -10.29 6.13
C SER A 204 -1.07 -11.39 6.83
N ASP A 205 -2.28 -11.04 7.29
CA ASP A 205 -3.27 -12.00 7.81
C ASP A 205 -4.08 -12.62 6.68
N GLN A 206 -4.30 -11.83 5.62
CA GLN A 206 -5.09 -12.19 4.44
C GLN A 206 -4.29 -11.89 3.16
N VAL A 207 -4.59 -12.61 2.11
CA VAL A 207 -4.07 -12.35 0.77
C VAL A 207 -5.22 -12.12 -0.19
N VAL A 208 -5.08 -11.11 -1.03
CA VAL A 208 -5.87 -10.88 -2.23
C VAL A 208 -4.98 -11.28 -3.40
N LEU A 209 -5.18 -12.48 -3.92
CA LEU A 209 -4.38 -13.06 -4.98
C LEU A 209 -5.01 -12.78 -6.34
N PHE A 210 -4.35 -11.94 -7.11
CA PHE A 210 -4.75 -11.60 -8.48
C PHE A 210 -4.25 -12.67 -9.45
N ARG A 211 -5.14 -13.15 -10.29
CA ARG A 211 -4.86 -14.15 -11.32
C ARG A 211 -5.25 -13.61 -12.68
N PRO A 212 -4.54 -13.95 -13.74
CA PRO A 212 -4.96 -13.56 -15.08
C PRO A 212 -6.38 -14.07 -15.37
N ASP A 213 -7.20 -13.21 -15.97
CA ASP A 213 -8.57 -13.52 -16.45
C ASP A 213 -9.54 -14.11 -15.42
N GLU A 214 -9.25 -13.98 -14.12
CA GLU A 214 -10.12 -14.44 -13.04
C GLU A 214 -10.30 -13.36 -11.96
N ASP A 215 -11.42 -13.40 -11.25
CA ASP A 215 -11.62 -12.56 -10.08
C ASP A 215 -10.56 -12.87 -9.00
N PRO A 216 -10.11 -11.86 -8.23
CA PRO A 216 -9.13 -12.06 -7.17
C PRO A 216 -9.60 -13.07 -6.12
N LEU A 217 -8.74 -14.03 -5.78
CA LEU A 217 -8.98 -14.98 -4.71
C LEU A 217 -8.60 -14.34 -3.36
N ILE A 218 -9.55 -14.28 -2.42
CA ILE A 218 -9.36 -13.67 -1.11
C ILE A 218 -9.45 -14.74 -0.02
N GLY A 219 -8.50 -14.70 0.92
CA GLY A 219 -8.56 -15.59 2.07
C GLY A 219 -7.33 -15.49 2.98
N PRO A 220 -7.34 -16.26 4.08
CA PRO A 220 -6.22 -16.31 5.02
C PRO A 220 -4.90 -16.62 4.31
N THR A 221 -3.83 -15.93 4.68
CA THR A 221 -2.50 -16.08 4.07
C THR A 221 -2.07 -17.53 3.98
N ALA A 222 -2.22 -18.30 5.05
CA ALA A 222 -1.86 -19.73 5.08
C ALA A 222 -2.67 -20.62 4.10
N LYS A 223 -3.81 -20.13 3.57
CA LYS A 223 -4.65 -20.89 2.62
C LYS A 223 -4.48 -20.42 1.18
N VAL A 224 -4.21 -19.15 0.98
CA VAL A 224 -4.14 -18.54 -0.36
C VAL A 224 -2.69 -18.41 -0.83
N HIS A 225 -1.76 -18.09 0.07
CA HIS A 225 -0.33 -17.96 -0.25
C HIS A 225 0.36 -19.33 -0.32
N THR A 226 -0.15 -20.21 -1.17
CA THR A 226 0.38 -21.57 -1.34
C THR A 226 1.12 -21.68 -2.68
N ARG A 227 2.07 -22.64 -2.76
CA ARG A 227 2.83 -22.91 -3.98
C ARG A 227 1.93 -23.01 -5.21
N ASP A 228 0.89 -23.84 -5.14
CA ASP A 228 -0.01 -24.10 -6.26
C ASP A 228 -0.77 -22.85 -6.72
N GLN A 229 -1.23 -22.02 -5.76
CA GLN A 229 -1.94 -20.78 -6.05
C GLN A 229 -1.00 -19.73 -6.65
N LEU A 230 0.22 -19.62 -6.12
CA LEU A 230 1.23 -18.69 -6.64
C LEU A 230 1.69 -19.08 -8.04
N GLU A 231 1.95 -20.38 -8.30
CA GLU A 231 2.30 -20.87 -9.64
C GLU A 231 1.21 -20.55 -10.68
N ARG A 232 -0.08 -20.66 -10.31
CA ARG A 232 -1.21 -20.24 -11.16
C ARG A 232 -1.26 -18.74 -11.37
N ALA A 233 -1.11 -17.96 -10.29
CA ALA A 233 -1.21 -16.49 -10.37
C ALA A 233 -0.05 -15.86 -11.15
N TYR A 234 1.12 -16.47 -11.10
CA TYR A 234 2.31 -15.96 -11.78
C TYR A 234 2.62 -16.69 -13.10
N GLU A 235 1.87 -17.74 -13.44
CA GLU A 235 2.09 -18.59 -14.61
C GLU A 235 3.56 -19.06 -14.73
N ALA A 236 4.19 -19.33 -13.59
CA ALA A 236 5.59 -19.68 -13.48
C ALA A 236 5.83 -20.66 -12.31
N PRO A 237 6.81 -21.57 -12.41
CA PRO A 237 7.18 -22.45 -11.32
C PRO A 237 7.61 -21.64 -10.08
N TYR A 238 7.21 -22.08 -8.90
CA TYR A 238 7.50 -21.42 -7.62
C TYR A 238 9.01 -21.22 -7.40
N ASP A 239 9.82 -22.20 -7.77
CA ASP A 239 11.27 -22.10 -7.62
C ASP A 239 11.85 -20.97 -8.50
N THR A 240 11.26 -20.71 -9.67
CA THR A 240 11.62 -19.58 -10.53
C THR A 240 11.23 -18.25 -9.89
N LEU A 241 10.06 -18.19 -9.24
CA LEU A 241 9.63 -16.98 -8.50
C LEU A 241 10.60 -16.65 -7.38
N LYS A 242 11.00 -17.66 -6.60
CA LYS A 242 11.99 -17.49 -5.51
C LYS A 242 13.37 -17.08 -6.01
N GLN A 243 13.84 -17.64 -7.12
CA GLN A 243 15.09 -17.22 -7.75
C GLN A 243 15.05 -15.76 -8.21
N ARG A 244 13.94 -15.30 -8.79
CA ARG A 244 13.75 -13.89 -9.18
C ARG A 244 13.78 -12.98 -7.94
N GLU A 245 13.09 -13.35 -6.88
CA GLU A 245 13.07 -12.63 -5.62
C GLU A 245 14.50 -12.48 -5.03
N GLU A 246 15.28 -13.55 -5.05
CA GLU A 246 16.66 -13.52 -4.58
C GLU A 246 17.58 -12.65 -5.47
N LEU A 247 17.39 -12.69 -6.79
CA LEU A 247 18.11 -11.82 -7.72
C LEU A 247 17.77 -10.34 -7.49
N TYR A 248 16.51 -10.00 -7.23
CA TYR A 248 16.12 -8.63 -6.89
C TYR A 248 16.82 -8.15 -5.62
N ARG A 249 16.88 -8.96 -4.58
CA ARG A 249 17.61 -8.64 -3.34
C ARG A 249 19.10 -8.37 -3.56
N GLN A 250 19.72 -9.07 -4.49
CA GLN A 250 21.16 -8.92 -4.78
C GLN A 250 21.47 -7.72 -5.68
N THR A 251 20.55 -7.29 -6.54
CA THR A 251 20.79 -6.26 -7.56
C THR A 251 20.45 -4.83 -7.09
N LEU A 252 19.52 -4.64 -6.20
CA LEU A 252 19.11 -3.31 -5.71
C LEU A 252 20.15 -2.56 -4.85
N PRO A 253 21.05 -3.21 -4.08
CA PRO A 253 22.08 -2.50 -3.30
C PRO A 253 23.15 -1.77 -4.14
N GLY A 254 23.17 -1.96 -5.45
CA GLY A 254 24.25 -1.48 -6.33
C GLY A 254 23.90 -0.31 -7.26
N MET A 255 22.67 0.17 -7.32
CA MET A 255 22.30 1.36 -8.09
C MET A 255 22.49 2.64 -7.25
N ARG A 256 23.76 3.10 -7.18
CA ARG A 256 24.14 4.43 -6.71
C ARG A 256 23.99 5.44 -7.83
#